data_d82ffb5174a864b49e3bc4cb3a337afd
#
_entry.id   d82ffb5174a864b49e3bc4cb3a337afd
#
_cell.length_a   1.000
_cell.length_b   1.000
_cell.length_c   1.000
_cell.angle_alpha   90.00
_cell.angle_beta   90.00
_cell.angle_gamma   90.00
#
_symmetry.space_group_name_H-M   'P 1'
#
loop_
_entity.id
_entity.type
_entity.pdbx_description
1 polymer ?
#
loop_
_entity_poly.entity_id
_entity_poly.type
_entity_poly.pdbx_seq_one_letter_code
_entity_poly.pdbx_strand_id
1 'polypeptide(L)'
;MAEFALAARRSFDMTKLRNWTLPAAVLAVFIGFSVVEPRVFSQVNIFNIVTQTSYLAIFAMAQTVVIVTRGFDLSLGFTVSLVSVISAMVMVAAGEPSVGIAAGILAGLAVAALIGATNGVLIAGIGINPLVTTLGVANIVLSLASTVSDGFPVSGFPVQFSEFFAQGSVLGLPVPVIVAGLLFAALSVLMNWTRFGRSLYIIGANPKAGVAAGIKSGPIVAAAYCLCGTLIGLGALMLTARTGSGEPNLGGNLTLESIAAAVVGGVKLSGGEGGVGAALLGALFVTVLSNGMNLTQVDGYLQQICLGAIIIIALVTSRGQSKH
;
A
#
# COMPACT_ATOMS: atom_id res chain seq x y z
N MET A 1 36.69 -34.92 -27.66
CA MET A 1 37.05 -33.57 -27.18
C MET A 1 35.97 -32.52 -27.44
N ALA A 2 34.93 -32.82 -28.21
CA ALA A 2 33.80 -31.87 -28.44
C ALA A 2 32.70 -31.91 -27.34
N GLU A 3 32.58 -32.99 -26.59
CA GLU A 3 31.57 -33.13 -25.53
C GLU A 3 31.91 -32.39 -24.22
N PHE A 4 33.18 -32.10 -23.97
CA PHE A 4 33.63 -31.36 -22.80
C PHE A 4 33.42 -29.82 -22.91
N ALA A 5 33.22 -29.31 -24.11
CA ALA A 5 32.98 -27.88 -24.38
C ALA A 5 31.50 -27.47 -24.17
N LEU A 6 30.57 -28.41 -24.09
CA LEU A 6 29.12 -28.14 -23.92
C LEU A 6 28.68 -28.07 -22.45
N ALA A 7 29.50 -28.55 -21.51
CA ALA A 7 29.18 -28.55 -20.08
C ALA A 7 29.46 -27.23 -19.36
N ALA A 8 30.08 -26.25 -20.02
CA ALA A 8 30.47 -24.98 -19.40
C ALA A 8 29.55 -23.80 -19.74
N ARG A 9 28.47 -23.99 -20.48
CA ARG A 9 27.37 -23.00 -20.45
C ARG A 9 26.57 -23.20 -19.18
N ARG A 10 27.08 -22.65 -18.05
CA ARG A 10 26.22 -22.29 -16.93
C ARG A 10 25.12 -21.42 -17.52
N SER A 11 23.94 -22.00 -17.68
CA SER A 11 22.74 -21.22 -17.96
C SER A 11 22.65 -20.21 -16.82
N PHE A 12 23.02 -18.98 -17.13
CA PHE A 12 22.85 -17.86 -16.18
C PHE A 12 21.35 -17.87 -15.85
N ASP A 13 21.03 -18.21 -14.62
CA ASP A 13 19.66 -18.42 -14.18
C ASP A 13 18.96 -17.04 -14.18
N MET A 14 18.38 -16.71 -15.33
CA MET A 14 17.70 -15.42 -15.60
C MET A 14 16.61 -15.15 -14.56
N THR A 15 16.08 -16.20 -13.92
CA THR A 15 15.10 -16.05 -12.83
C THR A 15 15.74 -15.51 -11.56
N LYS A 16 16.96 -15.92 -11.24
CA LYS A 16 17.71 -15.35 -10.11
C LYS A 16 18.08 -13.89 -10.35
N LEU A 17 18.53 -13.56 -11.57
CA LEU A 17 18.84 -12.17 -11.92
C LEU A 17 17.63 -11.27 -11.75
N ARG A 18 16.44 -11.71 -12.16
CA ARG A 18 15.19 -10.97 -12.06
C ARG A 18 14.82 -10.63 -10.59
N ASN A 19 15.11 -11.51 -9.67
CA ASN A 19 14.80 -11.26 -8.25
C ASN A 19 15.70 -10.19 -7.61
N TRP A 20 16.87 -9.92 -8.19
CA TRP A 20 17.82 -8.92 -7.70
C TRP A 20 17.72 -7.57 -8.41
N THR A 21 16.94 -7.45 -9.49
CA THR A 21 16.83 -6.20 -10.27
C THR A 21 16.28 -5.05 -9.44
N LEU A 22 15.21 -5.26 -8.68
CA LEU A 22 14.60 -4.20 -7.86
C LEU A 22 15.47 -3.84 -6.64
N PRO A 23 15.99 -4.78 -5.84
CA PRO A 23 16.96 -4.45 -4.80
C PRO A 23 18.18 -3.69 -5.33
N ALA A 24 18.72 -4.07 -6.49
CA ALA A 24 19.82 -3.36 -7.13
C ALA A 24 19.40 -1.93 -7.57
N ALA A 25 18.19 -1.77 -8.09
CA ALA A 25 17.65 -0.44 -8.44
C ALA A 25 17.49 0.45 -7.20
N VAL A 26 16.99 -0.08 -6.09
CA VAL A 26 16.90 0.64 -4.80
C VAL A 26 18.29 1.13 -4.37
N LEU A 27 19.28 0.25 -4.39
CA LEU A 27 20.67 0.60 -4.03
C LEU A 27 21.25 1.62 -4.99
N ALA A 28 21.05 1.46 -6.29
CA ALA A 28 21.56 2.39 -7.30
C ALA A 28 20.97 3.81 -7.14
N VAL A 29 19.66 3.90 -6.90
CA VAL A 29 18.98 5.18 -6.64
C VAL A 29 19.47 5.80 -5.33
N PHE A 30 19.57 5.01 -4.26
CA PHE A 30 20.06 5.48 -2.96
C PHE A 30 21.50 6.01 -3.05
N ILE A 31 22.41 5.25 -3.69
CA ILE A 31 23.81 5.68 -3.90
C ILE A 31 23.86 6.91 -4.80
N GLY A 32 23.11 6.94 -5.90
CA GLY A 32 23.07 8.07 -6.82
C GLY A 32 22.71 9.37 -6.12
N PHE A 33 21.64 9.38 -5.31
CA PHE A 33 21.28 10.55 -4.52
C PHE A 33 22.28 10.85 -3.40
N SER A 34 22.90 9.84 -2.79
CA SER A 34 23.91 10.05 -1.73
C SER A 34 25.18 10.73 -2.25
N VAL A 35 25.53 10.54 -3.54
CA VAL A 35 26.67 11.24 -4.18
C VAL A 35 26.34 12.71 -4.42
N VAL A 36 25.07 13.03 -4.78
CA VAL A 36 24.63 14.41 -5.03
C VAL A 36 24.38 15.16 -3.72
N GLU A 37 23.77 14.49 -2.74
CA GLU A 37 23.38 15.05 -1.46
C GLU A 37 23.79 14.11 -0.32
N PRO A 38 24.92 14.32 0.34
CA PRO A 38 25.45 13.44 1.40
C PRO A 38 24.49 13.23 2.58
N ARG A 39 23.55 14.15 2.82
CA ARG A 39 22.53 14.01 3.88
C ARG A 39 21.62 12.80 3.64
N VAL A 40 21.51 12.30 2.40
CA VAL A 40 20.77 11.07 2.08
C VAL A 40 21.29 9.89 2.87
N PHE A 41 22.61 9.80 3.09
CA PHE A 41 23.28 8.72 3.83
C PHE A 41 23.32 8.96 5.35
N SER A 42 22.77 10.07 5.85
CA SER A 42 22.75 10.32 7.29
C SER A 42 21.85 9.33 8.03
N GLN A 43 22.25 8.98 9.27
CA GLN A 43 21.47 8.08 10.12
C GLN A 43 20.02 8.58 10.29
N VAL A 44 19.82 9.87 10.50
CA VAL A 44 18.50 10.50 10.65
C VAL A 44 17.66 10.26 9.40
N ASN A 45 18.24 10.43 8.21
CA ASN A 45 17.51 10.23 6.97
C ASN A 45 17.21 8.75 6.69
N ILE A 46 18.10 7.83 7.03
CA ILE A 46 17.84 6.39 6.93
C ILE A 46 16.63 6.01 7.80
N PHE A 47 16.55 6.50 9.04
CA PHE A 47 15.38 6.31 9.90
C PHE A 47 14.12 6.92 9.30
N ASN A 48 14.22 8.10 8.68
CA ASN A 48 13.11 8.73 7.96
C ASN A 48 12.64 7.87 6.78
N ILE A 49 13.56 7.37 5.95
CA ILE A 49 13.24 6.49 4.82
C ILE A 49 12.50 5.24 5.31
N VAL A 50 13.01 4.57 6.35
CA VAL A 50 12.39 3.35 6.89
C VAL A 50 11.00 3.64 7.44
N THR A 51 10.83 4.75 8.16
CA THR A 51 9.54 5.17 8.71
C THR A 51 8.54 5.54 7.60
N GLN A 52 8.95 6.31 6.60
CA GLN A 52 8.09 6.65 5.46
C GLN A 52 7.74 5.42 4.62
N THR A 53 8.70 4.53 4.41
CA THR A 53 8.45 3.25 3.73
C THR A 53 7.39 2.44 4.46
N SER A 54 7.37 2.42 5.80
CA SER A 54 6.38 1.67 6.56
C SER A 54 4.95 2.13 6.31
N TYR A 55 4.70 3.44 6.19
CA TYR A 55 3.38 3.95 5.81
C TYR A 55 2.97 3.50 4.40
N LEU A 56 3.82 3.76 3.41
CA LEU A 56 3.51 3.40 2.02
C LEU A 56 3.39 1.88 1.84
N ALA A 57 4.19 1.10 2.57
CA ALA A 57 4.14 -0.36 2.53
C ALA A 57 2.78 -0.91 2.97
N ILE A 58 2.17 -0.35 4.03
CA ILE A 58 0.83 -0.75 4.47
C ILE A 58 -0.18 -0.60 3.33
N PHE A 59 -0.18 0.53 2.64
CA PHE A 59 -1.09 0.79 1.52
C PHE A 59 -0.76 -0.06 0.28
N ALA A 60 0.51 -0.26 -0.03
CA ALA A 60 0.94 -1.13 -1.13
C ALA A 60 0.57 -2.61 -0.87
N MET A 61 0.70 -3.08 0.37
CA MET A 61 0.26 -4.41 0.78
C MET A 61 -1.27 -4.55 0.70
N ALA A 62 -2.02 -3.53 1.16
CA ALA A 62 -3.48 -3.49 1.05
C ALA A 62 -3.91 -3.59 -0.43
N GLN A 63 -3.29 -2.79 -1.29
CA GLN A 63 -3.56 -2.78 -2.73
C GLN A 63 -3.21 -4.12 -3.38
N THR A 64 -2.13 -4.78 -2.94
CA THR A 64 -1.71 -6.09 -3.45
C THR A 64 -2.79 -7.16 -3.24
N VAL A 65 -3.48 -7.16 -2.10
CA VAL A 65 -4.55 -8.14 -1.80
C VAL A 65 -5.65 -8.10 -2.87
N VAL A 66 -6.05 -6.92 -3.33
CA VAL A 66 -7.08 -6.78 -4.37
C VAL A 66 -6.51 -6.91 -5.79
N ILE A 67 -5.30 -6.41 -6.06
CA ILE A 67 -4.66 -6.54 -7.38
C ILE A 67 -4.46 -8.02 -7.76
N VAL A 68 -4.07 -8.86 -6.82
CA VAL A 68 -3.93 -10.31 -7.05
C VAL A 68 -5.22 -10.94 -7.56
N THR A 69 -6.40 -10.40 -7.23
CA THR A 69 -7.70 -10.85 -7.74
C THR A 69 -8.15 -10.18 -9.04
N ARG A 70 -7.30 -9.44 -9.73
CA ARG A 70 -7.59 -8.55 -10.87
C ARG A 70 -8.43 -7.32 -10.49
N GLY A 71 -8.50 -6.98 -9.21
CA GLY A 71 -9.18 -5.81 -8.71
C GLY A 71 -8.26 -4.61 -8.58
N PHE A 72 -8.88 -3.45 -8.35
CA PHE A 72 -8.22 -2.20 -7.98
C PHE A 72 -9.06 -1.51 -6.93
N ASP A 73 -8.42 -0.82 -6.01
CA ASP A 73 -9.12 0.08 -5.10
C ASP A 73 -8.65 1.52 -5.31
N LEU A 74 -9.39 2.25 -6.16
CA LEU A 74 -9.13 3.67 -6.40
C LEU A 74 -9.73 4.56 -5.31
N SER A 75 -10.52 4.01 -4.39
CA SER A 75 -11.05 4.74 -3.25
C SER A 75 -10.06 4.86 -2.08
N LEU A 76 -8.90 4.17 -2.15
CA LEU A 76 -7.90 4.06 -1.09
C LEU A 76 -7.55 5.42 -0.47
N GLY A 77 -7.06 6.37 -1.25
CA GLY A 77 -6.61 7.67 -0.73
C GLY A 77 -7.76 8.46 -0.09
N PHE A 78 -8.94 8.42 -0.68
CA PHE A 78 -10.11 9.10 -0.14
C PHE A 78 -10.63 8.41 1.12
N THR A 79 -10.53 7.08 1.21
CA THR A 79 -10.80 6.31 2.43
C THR A 79 -9.84 6.72 3.55
N VAL A 80 -8.55 6.93 3.25
CA VAL A 80 -7.57 7.47 4.20
C VAL A 80 -8.03 8.81 4.76
N SER A 81 -8.50 9.71 3.90
CA SER A 81 -8.97 11.03 4.30
C SER A 81 -10.21 10.96 5.20
N LEU A 82 -11.22 10.16 4.83
CA LEU A 82 -12.43 10.02 5.65
C LEU A 82 -12.13 9.36 7.00
N VAL A 83 -11.31 8.34 7.03
CA VAL A 83 -10.87 7.70 8.28
C VAL A 83 -10.13 8.70 9.16
N SER A 84 -9.25 9.51 8.60
CA SER A 84 -8.53 10.56 9.32
C SER A 84 -9.47 11.54 10.01
N VAL A 85 -10.44 12.07 9.27
CA VAL A 85 -11.45 13.02 9.80
C VAL A 85 -12.32 12.36 10.87
N ILE A 86 -12.93 11.20 10.57
CA ILE A 86 -13.88 10.55 11.49
C ILE A 86 -13.17 10.12 12.79
N SER A 87 -11.97 9.54 12.69
CA SER A 87 -11.22 9.12 13.88
C SER A 87 -10.86 10.32 14.76
N ALA A 88 -10.40 11.43 14.17
CA ALA A 88 -10.08 12.65 14.90
C ALA A 88 -11.31 13.26 15.56
N MET A 89 -12.45 13.36 14.86
CA MET A 89 -13.70 13.88 15.42
C MET A 89 -14.19 13.05 16.61
N VAL A 90 -14.16 11.73 16.50
CA VAL A 90 -14.57 10.83 17.59
C VAL A 90 -13.61 10.96 18.79
N MET A 91 -12.31 11.07 18.54
CA MET A 91 -11.32 11.31 19.60
C MET A 91 -11.58 12.62 20.35
N VAL A 92 -11.89 13.69 19.64
CA VAL A 92 -12.20 15.01 20.24
C VAL A 92 -13.50 14.99 21.01
N ALA A 93 -14.55 14.33 20.49
CA ALA A 93 -15.87 14.31 21.11
C ALA A 93 -15.95 13.50 22.41
N ALA A 94 -15.06 12.56 22.64
CA ALA A 94 -15.13 11.64 23.78
C ALA A 94 -14.71 12.26 25.13
N GLY A 95 -14.02 13.40 25.13
CA GLY A 95 -13.64 14.16 26.33
C GLY A 95 -12.53 13.54 27.18
N GLU A 96 -12.51 12.22 27.38
CA GLU A 96 -11.48 11.50 28.12
C GLU A 96 -10.47 10.88 27.12
N PRO A 97 -9.14 11.15 27.29
CA PRO A 97 -8.14 10.80 26.28
C PRO A 97 -8.08 9.33 25.92
N SER A 98 -8.10 8.42 26.89
CA SER A 98 -7.97 6.97 26.63
C SER A 98 -9.20 6.41 25.93
N VAL A 99 -10.39 6.84 26.35
CA VAL A 99 -11.68 6.47 25.73
C VAL A 99 -11.76 7.05 24.32
N GLY A 100 -11.34 8.30 24.15
CA GLY A 100 -11.30 8.99 22.86
C GLY A 100 -10.42 8.27 21.86
N ILE A 101 -9.18 7.93 22.24
CA ILE A 101 -8.26 7.20 21.39
C ILE A 101 -8.84 5.84 20.98
N ALA A 102 -9.35 5.06 21.93
CA ALA A 102 -9.93 3.75 21.64
C ALA A 102 -11.14 3.84 20.70
N ALA A 103 -12.07 4.78 21.02
CA ALA A 103 -13.26 5.01 20.21
C ALA A 103 -12.92 5.50 18.78
N GLY A 104 -11.96 6.44 18.66
CA GLY A 104 -11.52 6.95 17.37
C GLY A 104 -10.84 5.89 16.51
N ILE A 105 -10.01 5.03 17.10
CA ILE A 105 -9.41 3.88 16.39
C ILE A 105 -10.50 2.93 15.89
N LEU A 106 -11.43 2.55 16.74
CA LEU A 106 -12.53 1.65 16.37
C LEU A 106 -13.43 2.26 15.30
N ALA A 107 -13.78 3.54 15.43
CA ALA A 107 -14.59 4.25 14.43
C ALA A 107 -13.87 4.32 13.07
N GLY A 108 -12.59 4.68 13.06
CA GLY A 108 -11.79 4.71 11.84
C GLY A 108 -11.67 3.36 11.14
N LEU A 109 -11.42 2.30 11.91
CA LEU A 109 -11.37 0.92 11.36
C LEU A 109 -12.73 0.45 10.86
N ALA A 110 -13.81 0.76 11.56
CA ALA A 110 -15.18 0.42 11.15
C ALA A 110 -15.56 1.11 9.83
N VAL A 111 -15.26 2.40 9.70
CA VAL A 111 -15.48 3.15 8.45
C VAL A 111 -14.69 2.55 7.30
N ALA A 112 -13.41 2.27 7.50
CA ALA A 112 -12.55 1.70 6.46
C ALA A 112 -13.02 0.29 6.04
N ALA A 113 -13.36 -0.57 7.00
CA ALA A 113 -13.89 -1.90 6.74
C ALA A 113 -15.25 -1.85 6.00
N LEU A 114 -16.12 -0.90 6.35
CA LEU A 114 -17.41 -0.68 5.70
C LEU A 114 -17.23 -0.24 4.24
N ILE A 115 -16.31 0.68 3.96
CA ILE A 115 -16.00 1.10 2.59
C ILE A 115 -15.44 -0.08 1.79
N GLY A 116 -14.49 -0.82 2.35
CA GLY A 116 -13.96 -2.03 1.71
C GLY A 116 -15.03 -3.09 1.46
N ALA A 117 -15.90 -3.34 2.43
CA ALA A 117 -17.02 -4.27 2.29
C ALA A 117 -18.01 -3.79 1.21
N THR A 118 -18.30 -2.50 1.13
CA THR A 118 -19.16 -1.89 0.09
C THR A 118 -18.55 -2.12 -1.29
N ASN A 119 -17.26 -1.82 -1.49
CA ASN A 119 -16.55 -2.13 -2.73
C ASN A 119 -16.64 -3.63 -3.06
N GLY A 120 -16.39 -4.48 -2.06
CA GLY A 120 -16.45 -5.93 -2.23
C GLY A 120 -17.82 -6.45 -2.64
N VAL A 121 -18.90 -5.96 -2.04
CA VAL A 121 -20.28 -6.35 -2.38
C VAL A 121 -20.66 -5.88 -3.78
N LEU A 122 -20.37 -4.64 -4.13
CA LEU A 122 -20.67 -4.09 -5.45
C LEU A 122 -19.90 -4.83 -6.56
N ILE A 123 -18.63 -5.15 -6.34
CA ILE A 123 -17.77 -5.82 -7.32
C ILE A 123 -18.10 -7.30 -7.41
N ALA A 124 -18.10 -8.00 -6.28
CA ALA A 124 -18.18 -9.45 -6.24
C ALA A 124 -19.61 -9.98 -6.10
N GLY A 125 -20.54 -9.19 -5.51
CA GLY A 125 -21.94 -9.56 -5.34
C GLY A 125 -22.81 -9.13 -6.53
N ILE A 126 -22.63 -7.89 -7.01
CA ILE A 126 -23.42 -7.34 -8.13
C ILE A 126 -22.69 -7.52 -9.48
N GLY A 127 -21.38 -7.67 -9.48
CA GLY A 127 -20.59 -7.87 -10.71
C GLY A 127 -20.19 -6.58 -11.43
N ILE A 128 -20.17 -5.44 -10.73
CA ILE A 128 -19.75 -4.17 -11.31
C ILE A 128 -18.23 -4.15 -11.49
N ASN A 129 -17.76 -3.51 -12.57
CA ASN A 129 -16.33 -3.38 -12.82
C ASN A 129 -15.59 -2.70 -11.65
N PRO A 130 -14.47 -3.26 -11.15
CA PRO A 130 -13.72 -2.71 -10.02
C PRO A 130 -13.31 -1.24 -10.18
N LEU A 131 -12.84 -0.83 -11.37
CA LEU A 131 -12.44 0.57 -11.62
C LEU A 131 -13.62 1.54 -11.48
N VAL A 132 -14.77 1.18 -12.05
CA VAL A 132 -15.97 2.02 -12.00
C VAL A 132 -16.50 2.10 -10.57
N THR A 133 -16.58 0.96 -9.87
CA THR A 133 -17.06 0.90 -8.49
C THR A 133 -16.21 1.75 -7.57
N THR A 134 -14.90 1.52 -7.56
CA THR A 134 -14.00 2.19 -6.60
C THR A 134 -13.83 3.67 -6.92
N LEU A 135 -13.93 4.10 -8.19
CA LEU A 135 -14.01 5.51 -8.56
C LEU A 135 -15.32 6.17 -8.08
N GLY A 136 -16.44 5.47 -8.22
CA GLY A 136 -17.73 5.98 -7.71
C GLY A 136 -17.69 6.12 -6.19
N VAL A 137 -17.23 5.10 -5.48
CA VAL A 137 -17.07 5.13 -4.03
C VAL A 137 -16.04 6.19 -3.60
N ALA A 138 -14.95 6.38 -4.35
CA ALA A 138 -13.94 7.41 -4.11
C ALA A 138 -14.58 8.81 -4.03
N ASN A 139 -15.43 9.17 -5.00
CA ASN A 139 -16.10 10.47 -5.02
C ASN A 139 -17.08 10.64 -3.84
N ILE A 140 -17.82 9.59 -3.48
CA ILE A 140 -18.72 9.61 -2.32
C ILE A 140 -17.91 9.83 -1.04
N VAL A 141 -16.84 9.07 -0.85
CA VAL A 141 -16.00 9.12 0.35
C VAL A 141 -15.27 10.47 0.49
N LEU A 142 -14.75 11.02 -0.64
CA LEU A 142 -14.15 12.36 -0.67
C LEU A 142 -15.15 13.43 -0.24
N SER A 143 -16.35 13.37 -0.81
CA SER A 143 -17.42 14.34 -0.48
C SER A 143 -17.85 14.21 0.98
N LEU A 144 -17.95 12.98 1.51
CA LEU A 144 -18.25 12.75 2.92
C LEU A 144 -17.15 13.32 3.82
N ALA A 145 -15.87 13.07 3.52
CA ALA A 145 -14.77 13.62 4.31
C ALA A 145 -14.81 15.15 4.38
N SER A 146 -15.02 15.79 3.23
CA SER A 146 -15.11 17.26 3.14
C SER A 146 -16.36 17.81 3.83
N THR A 147 -17.54 17.17 3.66
CA THR A 147 -18.78 17.63 4.26
C THR A 147 -18.77 17.52 5.78
N VAL A 148 -18.25 16.39 6.32
CA VAL A 148 -18.25 16.15 7.78
C VAL A 148 -17.26 17.05 8.51
N SER A 149 -16.18 17.48 7.83
CA SER A 149 -15.15 18.37 8.39
C SER A 149 -15.33 19.84 8.00
N ASP A 150 -16.42 20.19 7.28
CA ASP A 150 -16.58 21.50 6.65
C ASP A 150 -15.38 21.91 5.77
N GLY A 151 -14.64 20.93 5.24
CA GLY A 151 -13.44 21.13 4.44
C GLY A 151 -12.18 21.52 5.22
N PHE A 152 -12.24 21.56 6.56
CA PHE A 152 -11.13 21.97 7.42
C PHE A 152 -10.53 20.79 8.18
N PRO A 153 -9.23 20.88 8.54
CA PRO A 153 -8.60 19.92 9.43
C PRO A 153 -9.25 19.85 10.81
N VAL A 154 -9.44 18.64 11.33
CA VAL A 154 -9.97 18.40 12.68
C VAL A 154 -8.79 18.30 13.65
N SER A 155 -8.61 19.32 14.48
CA SER A 155 -7.53 19.41 15.48
C SER A 155 -8.05 19.19 16.90
N GLY A 156 -7.12 18.95 17.86
CA GLY A 156 -7.45 18.89 19.28
C GLY A 156 -7.75 17.49 19.80
N PHE A 157 -7.48 16.44 19.05
CA PHE A 157 -7.52 15.09 19.60
C PHE A 157 -6.34 14.84 20.58
N PRO A 158 -6.42 13.81 21.45
CA PRO A 158 -5.42 13.58 22.49
C PRO A 158 -4.00 13.42 21.93
N VAL A 159 -3.05 14.23 22.42
CA VAL A 159 -1.64 14.25 21.97
C VAL A 159 -0.96 12.88 22.14
N GLN A 160 -1.37 12.09 23.13
CA GLN A 160 -0.88 10.74 23.40
C GLN A 160 -1.03 9.81 22.20
N PHE A 161 -2.05 10.03 21.36
CA PHE A 161 -2.21 9.25 20.12
C PHE A 161 -1.05 9.49 19.15
N SER A 162 -0.67 10.77 18.94
CA SER A 162 0.47 11.11 18.08
C SER A 162 1.80 10.72 18.71
N GLU A 163 1.97 10.93 20.01
CA GLU A 163 3.18 10.56 20.75
C GLU A 163 3.46 9.05 20.64
N PHE A 164 2.43 8.20 20.77
CA PHE A 164 2.61 6.76 20.69
C PHE A 164 2.75 6.27 19.22
N PHE A 165 1.79 6.59 18.36
CA PHE A 165 1.72 6.00 17.01
C PHE A 165 2.65 6.64 16.00
N ALA A 166 3.02 7.91 16.13
CA ALA A 166 3.90 8.61 15.21
C ALA A 166 5.33 8.77 15.71
N GLN A 167 5.51 9.10 17.00
CA GLN A 167 6.81 9.43 17.58
C GLN A 167 7.34 8.30 18.48
N GLY A 168 6.47 7.38 18.89
CA GLY A 168 6.83 6.28 19.78
C GLY A 168 7.86 5.34 19.16
N SER A 169 8.72 4.80 20.00
CA SER A 169 9.68 3.77 19.64
C SER A 169 9.69 2.65 20.68
N VAL A 170 9.82 1.41 20.21
CA VAL A 170 9.98 0.22 21.05
C VAL A 170 11.27 -0.46 20.65
N LEU A 171 12.17 -0.68 21.59
CA LEU A 171 13.52 -1.23 21.35
C LEU A 171 14.33 -0.45 20.31
N GLY A 172 14.11 0.89 20.22
CA GLY A 172 14.80 1.75 19.26
C GLY A 172 14.20 1.73 17.84
N LEU A 173 13.14 0.94 17.59
CA LEU A 173 12.44 0.93 16.31
C LEU A 173 11.18 1.80 16.39
N PRO A 174 10.92 2.69 15.42
CA PRO A 174 9.68 3.46 15.36
C PRO A 174 8.43 2.57 15.31
N VAL A 175 7.39 2.94 16.05
CA VAL A 175 6.12 2.20 16.08
C VAL A 175 5.55 1.94 14.68
N PRO A 176 5.58 2.89 13.72
CA PRO A 176 5.14 2.63 12.35
C PRO A 176 5.85 1.44 11.67
N VAL A 177 7.15 1.31 11.91
CA VAL A 177 7.96 0.21 11.33
C VAL A 177 7.54 -1.13 11.93
N ILE A 178 7.30 -1.16 13.25
CA ILE A 178 6.84 -2.37 13.94
C ILE A 178 5.47 -2.79 13.42
N VAL A 179 4.53 -1.84 13.32
CA VAL A 179 3.18 -2.13 12.80
C VAL A 179 3.24 -2.65 11.37
N ALA A 180 4.00 -2.00 10.48
CA ALA A 180 4.18 -2.46 9.11
C ALA A 180 4.82 -3.85 9.04
N GLY A 181 5.81 -4.13 9.90
CA GLY A 181 6.46 -5.44 10.01
C GLY A 181 5.50 -6.55 10.48
N LEU A 182 4.66 -6.27 11.48
CA LEU A 182 3.65 -7.20 11.96
C LEU A 182 2.58 -7.47 10.88
N LEU A 183 2.12 -6.42 10.19
CA LEU A 183 1.18 -6.56 9.08
C LEU A 183 1.80 -7.34 7.92
N PHE A 184 3.06 -7.09 7.59
CA PHE A 184 3.80 -7.85 6.59
C PHE A 184 3.86 -9.34 6.94
N ALA A 185 4.20 -9.68 8.18
CA ALA A 185 4.26 -11.06 8.65
C ALA A 185 2.87 -11.72 8.59
N ALA A 186 1.83 -11.05 9.12
CA ALA A 186 0.46 -11.56 9.12
C ALA A 186 -0.07 -11.77 7.69
N LEU A 187 0.13 -10.80 6.80
CA LEU A 187 -0.30 -10.90 5.41
C LEU A 187 0.52 -11.94 4.63
N SER A 188 1.80 -12.08 4.91
CA SER A 188 2.64 -13.13 4.31
C SER A 188 2.13 -14.52 4.67
N VAL A 189 1.76 -14.75 5.93
CA VAL A 189 1.12 -16.00 6.36
C VAL A 189 -0.24 -16.17 5.69
N LEU A 190 -1.08 -15.14 5.72
CA LEU A 190 -2.42 -15.18 5.13
C LEU A 190 -2.37 -15.53 3.63
N MET A 191 -1.52 -14.83 2.87
CA MET A 191 -1.46 -14.97 1.42
C MET A 191 -0.82 -16.29 0.98
N ASN A 192 0.25 -16.74 1.67
CA ASN A 192 1.03 -17.89 1.20
C ASN A 192 0.59 -19.23 1.85
N TRP A 193 0.08 -19.21 3.10
CA TRP A 193 -0.10 -20.42 3.88
C TRP A 193 -1.57 -20.77 4.13
N THR A 194 -2.53 -19.87 3.83
CA THR A 194 -3.95 -20.14 4.06
C THR A 194 -4.68 -20.57 2.77
N ARG A 195 -5.87 -21.17 2.94
CA ARG A 195 -6.78 -21.47 1.83
C ARG A 195 -7.30 -20.18 1.17
N PHE A 196 -7.52 -19.14 1.98
CA PHE A 196 -7.97 -17.84 1.49
C PHE A 196 -6.96 -17.24 0.51
N GLY A 197 -5.69 -17.12 0.92
CA GLY A 197 -4.63 -16.58 0.06
C GLY A 197 -4.48 -17.36 -1.25
N ARG A 198 -4.40 -18.71 -1.17
CA ARG A 198 -4.33 -19.54 -2.39
C ARG A 198 -5.52 -19.32 -3.32
N SER A 199 -6.72 -19.15 -2.77
CA SER A 199 -7.91 -18.89 -3.60
C SER A 199 -7.84 -17.55 -4.31
N LEU A 200 -7.27 -16.49 -3.68
CA LEU A 200 -7.06 -15.19 -4.33
C LEU A 200 -6.16 -15.33 -5.57
N TYR A 201 -5.05 -16.05 -5.46
CA TYR A 201 -4.14 -16.29 -6.58
C TYR A 201 -4.80 -17.10 -7.71
N ILE A 202 -5.57 -18.15 -7.37
CA ILE A 202 -6.28 -18.98 -8.37
C ILE A 202 -7.34 -18.16 -9.10
N ILE A 203 -8.16 -17.38 -8.36
CA ILE A 203 -9.19 -16.49 -8.94
C ILE A 203 -8.52 -15.47 -9.87
N GLY A 204 -7.42 -14.88 -9.44
CA GLY A 204 -6.71 -13.90 -10.24
C GLY A 204 -6.00 -14.49 -11.48
N ALA A 205 -5.41 -15.67 -11.38
CA ALA A 205 -4.74 -16.31 -12.49
C ALA A 205 -5.76 -16.79 -13.57
N ASN A 206 -6.81 -17.49 -13.13
CA ASN A 206 -7.87 -17.96 -14.03
C ASN A 206 -9.21 -18.12 -13.28
N PRO A 207 -10.12 -17.15 -13.40
CA PRO A 207 -11.42 -17.21 -12.74
C PRO A 207 -12.24 -18.45 -13.10
N LYS A 208 -12.16 -18.93 -14.35
CA LYS A 208 -12.88 -20.14 -14.79
C LYS A 208 -12.33 -21.40 -14.12
N ALA A 209 -11.01 -21.49 -13.98
CA ALA A 209 -10.38 -22.60 -13.26
C ALA A 209 -10.75 -22.58 -11.75
N GLY A 210 -10.85 -21.40 -11.15
CA GLY A 210 -11.35 -21.24 -9.79
C GLY A 210 -12.75 -21.80 -9.58
N VAL A 211 -13.67 -21.45 -10.48
CA VAL A 211 -15.05 -22.00 -10.46
C VAL A 211 -15.05 -23.53 -10.63
N ALA A 212 -14.28 -24.06 -11.59
CA ALA A 212 -14.16 -25.51 -11.82
C ALA A 212 -13.59 -26.25 -10.60
N ALA A 213 -12.73 -25.59 -9.81
CA ALA A 213 -12.20 -26.11 -8.55
C ALA A 213 -13.15 -25.92 -7.35
N GLY A 214 -14.39 -25.46 -7.57
CA GLY A 214 -15.39 -25.25 -6.51
C GLY A 214 -15.16 -24.03 -5.64
N ILE A 215 -14.28 -23.09 -6.06
CA ILE A 215 -14.00 -21.88 -5.30
C ILE A 215 -15.15 -20.89 -5.48
N LYS A 216 -15.78 -20.49 -4.37
CA LYS A 216 -16.80 -19.45 -4.35
C LYS A 216 -16.14 -18.06 -4.49
N SER A 217 -15.89 -17.60 -5.72
CA SER A 217 -15.12 -16.39 -6.01
C SER A 217 -15.72 -15.14 -5.38
N GLY A 218 -17.06 -14.98 -5.40
CA GLY A 218 -17.75 -13.79 -4.87
C GLY A 218 -17.38 -13.48 -3.42
N PRO A 219 -17.67 -14.37 -2.45
CA PRO A 219 -17.34 -14.12 -1.04
C PRO A 219 -15.84 -13.90 -0.78
N ILE A 220 -14.97 -14.59 -1.53
CA ILE A 220 -13.51 -14.46 -1.37
C ILE A 220 -13.02 -13.09 -1.84
N VAL A 221 -13.51 -12.62 -3.00
CA VAL A 221 -13.17 -11.28 -3.51
C VAL A 221 -13.76 -10.19 -2.61
N ALA A 222 -15.00 -10.35 -2.14
CA ALA A 222 -15.61 -9.41 -1.18
C ALA A 222 -14.78 -9.31 0.12
N ALA A 223 -14.33 -10.46 0.67
CA ALA A 223 -13.45 -10.48 1.84
C ALA A 223 -12.08 -9.84 1.56
N ALA A 224 -11.54 -9.96 0.35
CA ALA A 224 -10.30 -9.31 -0.05
C ALA A 224 -10.43 -7.78 -0.02
N TYR A 225 -11.54 -7.22 -0.52
CA TYR A 225 -11.80 -5.78 -0.45
C TYR A 225 -12.05 -5.30 0.97
N CYS A 226 -12.76 -6.06 1.81
CA CYS A 226 -12.95 -5.75 3.22
C CYS A 226 -11.61 -5.73 3.97
N LEU A 227 -10.76 -6.72 3.73
CA LEU A 227 -9.39 -6.76 4.27
C LEU A 227 -8.56 -5.57 3.79
N CYS A 228 -8.62 -5.26 2.50
CA CYS A 228 -7.96 -4.08 1.93
C CYS A 228 -8.39 -2.81 2.65
N GLY A 229 -9.70 -2.58 2.79
CA GLY A 229 -10.24 -1.43 3.52
C GLY A 229 -9.74 -1.38 4.97
N THR A 230 -9.74 -2.50 5.70
CA THR A 230 -9.23 -2.56 7.07
C THR A 230 -7.75 -2.17 7.16
N LEU A 231 -6.92 -2.66 6.23
CA LEU A 231 -5.50 -2.29 6.15
C LEU A 231 -5.31 -0.80 5.82
N ILE A 232 -6.14 -0.27 4.94
CA ILE A 232 -6.17 1.17 4.64
C ILE A 232 -6.50 1.96 5.90
N GLY A 233 -7.48 1.51 6.69
CA GLY A 233 -7.84 2.11 7.97
C GLY A 233 -6.69 2.15 8.97
N LEU A 234 -5.94 1.06 9.10
CA LEU A 234 -4.73 1.03 9.95
C LEU A 234 -3.68 2.03 9.48
N GLY A 235 -3.37 2.06 8.19
CA GLY A 235 -2.43 3.03 7.62
C GLY A 235 -2.90 4.48 7.78
N ALA A 236 -4.20 4.73 7.63
CA ALA A 236 -4.82 6.05 7.80
C ALA A 236 -4.68 6.57 9.23
N LEU A 237 -4.97 5.72 10.24
CA LEU A 237 -4.78 6.06 11.65
C LEU A 237 -3.33 6.42 11.96
N MET A 238 -2.38 5.69 11.39
CA MET A 238 -0.96 5.98 11.57
C MET A 238 -0.56 7.31 10.92
N LEU A 239 -1.08 7.63 9.73
CA LEU A 239 -0.85 8.92 9.08
C LEU A 239 -1.54 10.07 9.84
N THR A 240 -2.74 9.87 10.37
CA THR A 240 -3.45 10.85 11.21
C THR A 240 -2.66 11.17 12.47
N ALA A 241 -2.09 10.14 13.12
CA ALA A 241 -1.18 10.36 14.25
C ALA A 241 0.05 11.20 13.86
N ARG A 242 0.60 10.98 12.65
CA ARG A 242 1.77 11.69 12.14
C ARG A 242 1.47 13.16 11.80
N THR A 243 0.30 13.47 11.23
CA THR A 243 -0.10 14.85 10.91
C THR A 243 -0.51 15.65 12.14
N GLY A 244 -0.97 14.97 13.20
CA GLY A 244 -1.47 15.62 14.40
C GLY A 244 -2.87 16.25 14.23
N SER A 245 -3.53 15.97 13.08
CA SER A 245 -4.87 16.45 12.74
C SER A 245 -5.58 15.46 11.83
N GLY A 246 -6.91 15.47 11.86
CA GLY A 246 -7.77 14.75 10.93
C GLY A 246 -7.91 15.53 9.62
N GLU A 247 -7.23 15.11 8.57
CA GLU A 247 -7.12 15.87 7.32
C GLU A 247 -8.11 15.36 6.25
N PRO A 248 -8.99 16.23 5.71
CA PRO A 248 -9.95 15.82 4.67
C PRO A 248 -9.30 15.50 3.31
N ASN A 249 -8.03 15.85 3.13
CA ASN A 249 -7.26 15.54 1.91
C ASN A 249 -5.93 14.82 2.20
N LEU A 250 -5.89 14.03 3.28
CA LEU A 250 -4.68 13.29 3.70
C LEU A 250 -4.18 12.31 2.63
N GLY A 251 -5.11 11.64 1.97
CA GLY A 251 -4.81 10.54 1.06
C GLY A 251 -4.43 10.94 -0.37
N GLY A 252 -4.50 12.21 -0.75
CA GLY A 252 -4.14 12.82 -2.03
C GLY A 252 -3.61 11.86 -3.12
N ASN A 253 -2.30 11.66 -3.14
CA ASN A 253 -1.63 10.81 -4.13
C ASN A 253 -1.45 9.35 -3.71
N LEU A 254 -1.84 8.96 -2.48
CA LEU A 254 -1.55 7.62 -1.93
C LEU A 254 -2.12 6.47 -2.75
N THR A 255 -3.25 6.68 -3.42
CA THR A 255 -3.83 5.67 -4.32
C THR A 255 -2.85 5.31 -5.43
N LEU A 256 -2.31 6.30 -6.13
CA LEU A 256 -1.38 6.07 -7.23
C LEU A 256 -0.02 5.57 -6.73
N GLU A 257 0.48 6.13 -5.63
CA GLU A 257 1.75 5.70 -5.01
C GLU A 257 1.70 4.25 -4.54
N SER A 258 0.58 3.82 -3.93
CA SER A 258 0.42 2.43 -3.48
C SER A 258 0.33 1.42 -4.63
N ILE A 259 -0.36 1.78 -5.72
CA ILE A 259 -0.40 0.99 -6.95
C ILE A 259 1.00 0.95 -7.58
N ALA A 260 1.69 2.12 -7.68
CA ALA A 260 3.05 2.19 -8.18
C ALA A 260 3.99 1.28 -7.41
N ALA A 261 3.95 1.35 -6.08
CA ALA A 261 4.76 0.52 -5.21
C ALA A 261 4.48 -0.99 -5.43
N ALA A 262 3.21 -1.39 -5.49
CA ALA A 262 2.85 -2.78 -5.74
C ALA A 262 3.35 -3.27 -7.12
N VAL A 263 3.14 -2.48 -8.19
CA VAL A 263 3.48 -2.85 -9.57
C VAL A 263 4.99 -2.84 -9.80
N VAL A 264 5.70 -1.81 -9.33
CA VAL A 264 7.17 -1.73 -9.40
C VAL A 264 7.79 -2.88 -8.61
N GLY A 265 7.16 -3.26 -7.48
CA GLY A 265 7.53 -4.44 -6.71
C GLY A 265 7.39 -5.75 -7.48
N GLY A 266 6.57 -5.80 -8.53
CA GLY A 266 6.35 -6.98 -9.36
C GLY A 266 4.98 -7.65 -9.18
N VAL A 267 4.02 -6.95 -8.56
CA VAL A 267 2.63 -7.42 -8.53
C VAL A 267 2.00 -7.18 -9.91
N LYS A 268 1.51 -8.24 -10.56
CA LYS A 268 0.92 -8.14 -11.89
C LYS A 268 -0.52 -7.63 -11.84
N LEU A 269 -0.83 -6.59 -12.60
CA LEU A 269 -2.18 -6.04 -12.73
C LEU A 269 -3.16 -7.01 -13.40
N SER A 270 -2.65 -8.00 -14.15
CA SER A 270 -3.47 -9.09 -14.70
C SER A 270 -3.94 -10.08 -13.64
N GLY A 271 -3.51 -9.94 -12.39
CA GLY A 271 -3.83 -10.81 -11.27
C GLY A 271 -3.04 -12.12 -11.24
N GLY A 272 -3.16 -12.85 -10.15
CA GLY A 272 -2.59 -14.18 -9.97
C GLY A 272 -1.10 -14.26 -9.68
N GLU A 273 -0.37 -13.14 -9.77
CA GLU A 273 1.07 -13.09 -9.50
C GLU A 273 1.46 -11.86 -8.69
N GLY A 274 2.53 -11.99 -7.89
CA GLY A 274 3.01 -10.97 -6.97
C GLY A 274 2.78 -11.36 -5.52
N GLY A 275 3.19 -10.51 -4.59
CA GLY A 275 3.03 -10.79 -3.17
C GLY A 275 3.40 -9.62 -2.27
N VAL A 276 3.17 -9.81 -0.98
CA VAL A 276 3.36 -8.76 0.04
C VAL A 276 4.82 -8.28 0.11
N GLY A 277 5.78 -9.21 -0.07
CA GLY A 277 7.21 -8.86 -0.11
C GLY A 277 7.59 -8.01 -1.31
N ALA A 278 6.96 -8.27 -2.46
CA ALA A 278 7.11 -7.46 -3.66
C ALA A 278 6.61 -6.02 -3.41
N ALA A 279 5.42 -5.88 -2.83
CA ALA A 279 4.86 -4.57 -2.48
C ALA A 279 5.74 -3.79 -1.48
N LEU A 280 6.31 -4.47 -0.48
CA LEU A 280 7.22 -3.85 0.48
C LEU A 280 8.49 -3.31 -0.20
N LEU A 281 9.12 -4.10 -1.07
CA LEU A 281 10.29 -3.66 -1.83
C LEU A 281 9.96 -2.51 -2.80
N GLY A 282 8.79 -2.55 -3.42
CA GLY A 282 8.32 -1.45 -4.27
C GLY A 282 8.05 -0.18 -3.47
N ALA A 283 7.46 -0.30 -2.27
CA ALA A 283 7.28 0.84 -1.37
C ALA A 283 8.62 1.45 -0.96
N LEU A 284 9.62 0.62 -0.65
CA LEU A 284 10.98 1.08 -0.36
C LEU A 284 11.58 1.83 -1.56
N PHE A 285 11.43 1.30 -2.78
CA PHE A 285 11.92 1.97 -3.98
C PHE A 285 11.30 3.34 -4.18
N VAL A 286 9.96 3.42 -4.13
CA VAL A 286 9.23 4.70 -4.29
C VAL A 286 9.63 5.68 -3.20
N THR A 287 9.75 5.23 -1.94
CA THR A 287 10.14 6.09 -0.82
C THR A 287 11.58 6.60 -0.96
N VAL A 288 12.54 5.75 -1.34
CA VAL A 288 13.93 6.17 -1.54
C VAL A 288 14.03 7.20 -2.66
N LEU A 289 13.30 6.98 -3.75
CA LEU A 289 13.25 7.91 -4.87
C LEU A 289 12.65 9.27 -4.45
N SER A 290 11.49 9.27 -3.81
CA SER A 290 10.83 10.49 -3.34
C SER A 290 11.67 11.23 -2.29
N ASN A 291 12.29 10.51 -1.36
CA ASN A 291 13.17 11.09 -0.35
C ASN A 291 14.41 11.74 -0.98
N GLY A 292 15.05 11.04 -1.93
CA GLY A 292 16.20 11.58 -2.67
C GLY A 292 15.84 12.85 -3.45
N MET A 293 14.71 12.83 -4.17
CA MET A 293 14.22 14.02 -4.89
C MET A 293 13.90 15.17 -3.94
N ASN A 294 13.30 14.92 -2.77
CA ASN A 294 13.01 15.94 -1.76
C ASN A 294 14.30 16.57 -1.20
N LEU A 295 15.29 15.78 -0.84
CA LEU A 295 16.56 16.29 -0.29
C LEU A 295 17.37 17.05 -1.32
N THR A 296 17.28 16.69 -2.60
CA THR A 296 17.89 17.44 -3.72
C THR A 296 17.02 18.60 -4.21
N GLN A 297 15.92 18.91 -3.49
CA GLN A 297 15.01 20.03 -3.76
C GLN A 297 14.39 19.99 -5.17
N VAL A 298 14.14 18.80 -5.71
CA VAL A 298 13.37 18.63 -6.95
C VAL A 298 11.93 19.08 -6.68
N ASP A 299 11.40 19.90 -7.58
CA ASP A 299 10.03 20.41 -7.50
C ASP A 299 8.99 19.28 -7.40
N GLY A 300 7.95 19.48 -6.57
CA GLY A 300 6.92 18.45 -6.31
C GLY A 300 6.16 18.02 -7.57
N TYR A 301 5.94 18.91 -8.54
CA TYR A 301 5.31 18.55 -9.81
C TYR A 301 6.21 17.64 -10.64
N LEU A 302 7.52 17.90 -10.66
CA LEU A 302 8.49 17.02 -11.32
C LEU A 302 8.56 15.65 -10.65
N GLN A 303 8.45 15.60 -9.32
CA GLN A 303 8.38 14.32 -8.59
C GLN A 303 7.14 13.50 -9.04
N GLN A 304 5.98 14.13 -9.20
CA GLN A 304 4.77 13.47 -9.68
C GLN A 304 4.91 12.97 -11.12
N ILE A 305 5.55 13.76 -11.98
CA ILE A 305 5.86 13.34 -13.37
C ILE A 305 6.78 12.11 -13.36
N CYS A 306 7.83 12.11 -12.54
CA CYS A 306 8.74 10.98 -12.41
C CYS A 306 8.02 9.71 -11.91
N LEU A 307 7.17 9.83 -10.89
CA LEU A 307 6.37 8.70 -10.38
C LEU A 307 5.42 8.17 -11.45
N GLY A 308 4.71 9.04 -12.16
CA GLY A 308 3.84 8.66 -13.27
C GLY A 308 4.59 7.93 -14.39
N ALA A 309 5.76 8.42 -14.78
CA ALA A 309 6.62 7.79 -15.77
C ALA A 309 7.08 6.38 -15.34
N ILE A 310 7.47 6.23 -14.06
CA ILE A 310 7.87 4.94 -13.49
C ILE A 310 6.71 3.93 -13.54
N ILE A 311 5.49 4.35 -13.21
CA ILE A 311 4.30 3.48 -13.30
C ILE A 311 4.12 2.99 -14.74
N ILE A 312 4.19 3.90 -15.71
CA ILE A 312 4.02 3.56 -17.14
C ILE A 312 5.12 2.58 -17.59
N ILE A 313 6.37 2.85 -17.24
CA ILE A 313 7.51 1.97 -17.59
C ILE A 313 7.33 0.58 -16.95
N ALA A 314 6.96 0.52 -15.67
CA ALA A 314 6.71 -0.73 -14.98
C ALA A 314 5.57 -1.54 -15.64
N LEU A 315 4.51 -0.87 -16.08
CA LEU A 315 3.40 -1.50 -16.80
C LEU A 315 3.79 -2.03 -18.17
N VAL A 316 4.56 -1.28 -18.94
CA VAL A 316 5.03 -1.69 -20.28
C VAL A 316 5.94 -2.90 -20.17
N THR A 317 6.88 -2.88 -19.21
CA THR A 317 7.79 -4.01 -18.98
C THR A 317 7.07 -5.27 -18.49
N SER A 318 6.02 -5.13 -17.68
CA SER A 318 5.22 -6.26 -17.20
C SER A 318 4.41 -6.93 -18.32
N ARG A 319 3.94 -6.18 -19.33
CA ARG A 319 3.21 -6.73 -20.50
C ARG A 319 4.07 -7.59 -21.41
N GLY A 320 5.35 -7.28 -21.56
CA GLY A 320 6.27 -8.05 -22.39
C GLY A 320 6.49 -9.48 -21.90
N GLN A 321 6.26 -9.75 -20.63
CA GLN A 321 6.49 -11.06 -20.00
C GLN A 321 5.29 -12.02 -20.10
N SER A 322 4.11 -11.56 -20.53
CA SER A 322 2.88 -12.37 -20.65
C SER A 322 2.76 -13.08 -22.01
N LYS A 323 3.72 -12.93 -22.93
CA LYS A 323 3.66 -13.47 -24.29
C LYS A 323 4.59 -14.68 -24.53
N HIS A 324 5.17 -15.26 -23.48
CA HIS A 324 6.00 -16.46 -23.59
C HIS A 324 5.48 -17.61 -22.74
#